data_d0b80a4ee027489d7a3f4d0decb5fb17
#
_entry.id   d0b80a4ee027489d7a3f4d0decb5fb17
#
_cell.length_a   1.000
_cell.length_b   1.000
_cell.length_c   1.000
_cell.angle_alpha   90.00
_cell.angle_beta   90.00
_cell.angle_gamma   90.00
#
_symmetry.space_group_name_H-M   'P 1'
#
loop_
_entity.id
_entity.type
_entity.pdbx_description
1 polymer ?
#
loop_
_entity_poly.entity_id
_entity_poly.type
_entity_poly.pdbx_seq_one_letter_code
_entity_poly.pdbx_strand_id
1 'polypeptide(L)'
;MENNLDTLVEQIELLIAEGDKEQIQEYLDNLNISEVEDLIDELPEYGATFIETLSINRAVNVFRILDFPTQERIIKKLSGPKITELINELPPDDRTAFFSELHGDVVKKMIILMPQEERKEALTLLGYPEDSVGRLMTPDYVAVKQDYTVGQALDHIRKYGKDSETIDVIYVIDNGGVLLDDIRIREIILSVPETKIADLMDNRLIALNAFD
;
A
#
# COMPACT_ATOMS: atom_id res chain seq x y z
N MET A 1 7.50 20.06 -20.86
CA MET A 1 7.76 18.97 -19.90
C MET A 1 9.26 18.73 -19.71
N GLU A 2 10.06 18.63 -20.78
CA GLU A 2 11.54 18.47 -20.68
C GLU A 2 12.23 19.54 -19.82
N ASN A 3 11.81 20.80 -19.91
CA ASN A 3 12.43 21.92 -19.18
C ASN A 3 12.20 21.88 -17.65
N ASN A 4 11.28 21.04 -17.15
CA ASN A 4 11.02 20.92 -15.71
C ASN A 4 11.92 19.82 -15.09
N LEU A 5 12.08 18.69 -15.76
CA LEU A 5 12.91 17.59 -15.26
C LEU A 5 14.39 17.98 -15.19
N ASP A 6 14.94 18.61 -16.22
CA ASP A 6 16.32 19.12 -16.21
C ASP A 6 16.57 20.04 -14.99
N THR A 7 15.61 20.91 -14.68
CA THR A 7 15.71 21.80 -13.52
C THR A 7 15.67 21.01 -12.20
N LEU A 8 14.83 19.98 -12.09
CA LEU A 8 14.77 19.13 -10.90
C LEU A 8 16.08 18.36 -10.69
N VAL A 9 16.65 17.83 -11.78
CA VAL A 9 17.95 17.13 -11.77
C VAL A 9 19.07 18.06 -11.31
N GLU A 10 19.19 19.26 -11.91
CA GLU A 10 20.21 20.25 -11.52
C GLU A 10 20.09 20.63 -10.03
N GLN A 11 18.87 20.83 -9.53
CA GLN A 11 18.65 21.21 -8.15
C GLN A 11 19.02 20.09 -7.18
N ILE A 12 18.61 18.84 -7.45
CA ILE A 12 18.93 17.72 -6.56
C ILE A 12 20.43 17.40 -6.58
N GLU A 13 21.10 17.52 -7.73
CA GLU A 13 22.56 17.31 -7.83
C GLU A 13 23.34 18.36 -6.98
N LEU A 14 22.89 19.61 -6.95
CA LEU A 14 23.48 20.61 -6.08
C LEU A 14 23.33 20.25 -4.60
N LEU A 15 22.13 19.84 -4.17
CA LEU A 15 21.88 19.42 -2.80
C LEU A 15 22.69 18.18 -2.40
N ILE A 16 22.86 17.22 -3.34
CA ILE A 16 23.72 16.05 -3.13
C ILE A 16 25.18 16.46 -2.96
N ALA A 17 25.64 17.42 -3.76
CA ALA A 17 27.02 17.93 -3.67
C ALA A 17 27.30 18.65 -2.36
N GLU A 18 26.31 19.34 -1.79
CA GLU A 18 26.37 19.97 -0.47
C GLU A 18 26.34 18.96 0.68
N GLY A 19 25.75 17.78 0.47
CA GLY A 19 25.73 16.68 1.43
C GLY A 19 24.74 16.87 2.60
N ASP A 20 23.83 17.84 2.51
CA ASP A 20 22.83 18.13 3.53
C ASP A 20 21.61 17.23 3.34
N LYS A 21 21.53 16.19 4.18
CA LYS A 21 20.44 15.21 4.12
C LYS A 21 19.07 15.80 4.45
N GLU A 22 19.00 16.80 5.34
CA GLU A 22 17.73 17.41 5.72
C GLU A 22 17.16 18.23 4.56
N GLN A 23 17.99 18.96 3.84
CA GLN A 23 17.57 19.71 2.65
C GLN A 23 17.19 18.77 1.50
N ILE A 24 17.91 17.67 1.30
CA ILE A 24 17.54 16.65 0.31
C ILE A 24 16.16 16.05 0.64
N GLN A 25 15.91 15.73 1.91
CA GLN A 25 14.61 15.20 2.34
C GLN A 25 13.50 16.21 2.11
N GLU A 26 13.68 17.45 2.56
CA GLU A 26 12.68 18.51 2.38
C GLU A 26 12.37 18.74 0.88
N TYR A 27 13.39 18.74 0.04
CA TYR A 27 13.23 18.89 -1.39
C TYR A 27 12.41 17.73 -1.98
N LEU A 28 12.80 16.49 -1.71
CA LEU A 28 12.11 15.29 -2.22
C LEU A 28 10.67 15.19 -1.68
N ASP A 29 10.44 15.56 -0.41
CA ASP A 29 9.11 15.52 0.20
C ASP A 29 8.16 16.59 -0.37
N ASN A 30 8.66 17.63 -1.02
CA ASN A 30 7.86 18.66 -1.70
C ASN A 30 7.53 18.33 -3.17
N LEU A 31 8.22 17.36 -3.79
CA LEU A 31 7.96 16.94 -5.16
C LEU A 31 6.72 16.03 -5.25
N ASN A 32 6.10 15.91 -6.43
CA ASN A 32 5.14 14.83 -6.69
C ASN A 32 5.83 13.47 -6.72
N ILE A 33 5.06 12.40 -6.48
CA ILE A 33 5.59 11.03 -6.51
C ILE A 33 6.20 10.71 -7.87
N SER A 34 5.54 11.11 -8.97
CA SER A 34 6.05 10.91 -10.33
C SER A 34 7.32 11.72 -10.62
N GLU A 35 7.47 12.92 -10.03
CA GLU A 35 8.71 13.70 -10.18
C GLU A 35 9.89 13.04 -9.46
N VAL A 36 9.63 12.36 -8.34
CA VAL A 36 10.67 11.57 -7.66
C VAL A 36 11.00 10.29 -8.45
N GLU A 37 10.01 9.66 -9.09
CA GLU A 37 10.23 8.55 -10.02
C GLU A 37 11.11 8.99 -11.19
N ASP A 38 10.77 10.10 -11.87
CA ASP A 38 11.55 10.67 -12.97
C ASP A 38 13.00 10.95 -12.55
N LEU A 39 13.22 11.48 -11.33
CA LEU A 39 14.56 11.69 -10.77
C LEU A 39 15.32 10.38 -10.53
N ILE A 40 14.64 9.31 -10.11
CA ILE A 40 15.26 7.99 -9.91
C ILE A 40 15.64 7.36 -11.25
N ASP A 41 14.88 7.62 -12.30
CA ASP A 41 15.17 7.13 -13.65
C ASP A 41 16.36 7.87 -14.28
N GLU A 42 16.42 9.19 -14.12
CA GLU A 42 17.54 10.01 -14.61
C GLU A 42 18.83 9.83 -13.79
N LEU A 43 18.71 9.59 -12.49
CA LEU A 43 19.83 9.45 -11.56
C LEU A 43 19.80 8.07 -10.84
N PRO A 44 19.90 6.96 -11.56
CA PRO A 44 19.68 5.61 -11.02
C PRO A 44 20.66 5.20 -9.92
N GLU A 45 21.84 5.82 -9.83
CA GLU A 45 22.81 5.61 -8.77
C GLU A 45 22.34 6.15 -7.41
N TYR A 46 21.51 7.20 -7.41
CA TYR A 46 20.97 7.86 -6.21
C TYR A 46 19.60 7.33 -5.77
N GLY A 47 18.96 6.48 -6.56
CA GLY A 47 17.62 5.96 -6.25
C GLY A 47 17.49 5.37 -4.85
N ALA A 48 18.47 4.58 -4.39
CA ALA A 48 18.48 4.06 -3.03
C ALA A 48 18.67 5.18 -1.98
N THR A 49 19.48 6.19 -2.27
CA THR A 49 19.70 7.34 -1.39
C THR A 49 18.39 8.16 -1.26
N PHE A 50 17.65 8.34 -2.34
CA PHE A 50 16.36 9.04 -2.30
C PHE A 50 15.35 8.28 -1.45
N ILE A 51 15.18 6.98 -1.67
CA ILE A 51 14.27 6.14 -0.86
C ILE A 51 14.73 6.08 0.61
N GLU A 52 16.02 6.02 0.89
CA GLU A 52 16.55 6.05 2.28
C GLU A 52 16.22 7.37 2.99
N THR A 53 16.26 8.49 2.26
CA THR A 53 16.09 9.85 2.79
C THR A 53 14.63 10.22 2.97
N LEU A 54 13.73 9.77 2.10
CA LEU A 54 12.30 10.05 2.17
C LEU A 54 11.66 9.55 3.48
N SER A 55 10.63 10.28 3.95
CA SER A 55 9.72 9.77 4.98
C SER A 55 9.11 8.45 4.51
N ILE A 56 8.79 7.54 5.45
CA ILE A 56 8.39 6.19 5.09
C ILE A 56 7.15 6.14 4.18
N ASN A 57 6.13 6.93 4.49
CA ASN A 57 4.91 6.99 3.68
C ASN A 57 5.19 7.42 2.23
N ARG A 58 6.11 8.36 2.03
CA ARG A 58 6.51 8.79 0.70
C ARG A 58 7.40 7.76 0.01
N ALA A 59 8.33 7.18 0.73
CA ALA A 59 9.20 6.11 0.22
C ALA A 59 8.37 4.93 -0.31
N VAL A 60 7.34 4.50 0.42
CA VAL A 60 6.40 3.45 0.00
C VAL A 60 5.67 3.86 -1.29
N ASN A 61 5.09 5.07 -1.33
CA ASN A 61 4.33 5.53 -2.48
C ASN A 61 5.19 5.69 -3.75
N VAL A 62 6.44 6.13 -3.61
CA VAL A 62 7.39 6.18 -4.73
C VAL A 62 7.79 4.76 -5.14
N PHE A 63 8.14 3.89 -4.18
CA PHE A 63 8.58 2.53 -4.46
C PHE A 63 7.53 1.71 -5.22
N ARG A 64 6.25 1.86 -4.90
CA ARG A 64 5.12 1.16 -5.55
C ARG A 64 5.03 1.41 -7.05
N ILE A 65 5.36 2.62 -7.50
CA ILE A 65 5.21 3.00 -8.92
C ILE A 65 6.45 2.69 -9.76
N LEU A 66 7.59 2.38 -9.11
CA LEU A 66 8.82 2.01 -9.82
C LEU A 66 8.67 0.65 -10.51
N ASP A 67 9.34 0.48 -11.63
CA ASP A 67 9.46 -0.83 -12.28
C ASP A 67 10.27 -1.82 -11.42
N PHE A 68 10.03 -3.12 -11.60
CA PHE A 68 10.69 -4.15 -10.80
C PHE A 68 12.22 -4.10 -10.87
N PRO A 69 12.89 -3.93 -12.02
CA PRO A 69 14.34 -3.79 -12.08
C PRO A 69 14.89 -2.66 -11.22
N THR A 70 14.19 -1.53 -11.17
CA THR A 70 14.53 -0.38 -10.33
C THR A 70 14.29 -0.67 -8.86
N GLN A 71 13.16 -1.28 -8.50
CA GLN A 71 12.87 -1.75 -7.15
C GLN A 71 13.95 -2.70 -6.65
N GLU A 72 14.33 -3.71 -7.43
CA GLU A 72 15.37 -4.68 -7.09
C GLU A 72 16.73 -4.00 -6.89
N ARG A 73 17.10 -3.07 -7.76
CA ARG A 73 18.33 -2.28 -7.66
C ARG A 73 18.40 -1.47 -6.38
N ILE A 74 17.28 -0.84 -5.99
CA ILE A 74 17.14 -0.03 -4.78
C ILE A 74 17.26 -0.93 -3.54
N ILE A 75 16.48 -1.99 -3.44
CA ILE A 75 16.49 -2.92 -2.29
C ILE A 75 17.91 -3.51 -2.02
N LYS A 76 18.68 -3.79 -3.06
CA LYS A 76 20.06 -4.29 -2.91
C LYS A 76 21.02 -3.30 -2.25
N LYS A 77 20.67 -1.99 -2.26
CA LYS A 77 21.53 -0.90 -1.76
C LYS A 77 21.02 -0.27 -0.46
N LEU A 78 19.72 -0.45 -0.13
CA LEU A 78 19.13 0.09 1.10
C LEU A 78 19.73 -0.56 2.35
N SER A 79 19.68 0.18 3.46
CA SER A 79 20.01 -0.36 4.79
C SER A 79 18.99 -1.43 5.22
N GLY A 80 19.43 -2.42 6.00
CA GLY A 80 18.53 -3.46 6.52
C GLY A 80 17.31 -2.91 7.29
N PRO A 81 17.48 -1.92 8.18
CA PRO A 81 16.35 -1.28 8.84
C PRO A 81 15.35 -0.65 7.87
N LYS A 82 15.83 0.08 6.86
CA LYS A 82 14.95 0.73 5.87
C LYS A 82 14.22 -0.29 4.98
N ILE A 83 14.89 -1.38 4.60
CA ILE A 83 14.24 -2.49 3.89
C ILE A 83 13.09 -3.05 4.73
N THR A 84 13.34 -3.33 6.02
CA THR A 84 12.31 -3.88 6.91
C THR A 84 11.12 -2.93 7.05
N GLU A 85 11.38 -1.65 7.26
CA GLU A 85 10.36 -0.61 7.36
C GLU A 85 9.55 -0.51 6.06
N LEU A 86 10.21 -0.40 4.92
CA LEU A 86 9.57 -0.29 3.60
C LEU A 86 8.68 -1.50 3.29
N ILE A 87 9.19 -2.71 3.49
CA ILE A 87 8.45 -3.95 3.20
C ILE A 87 7.24 -4.12 4.12
N ASN A 88 7.34 -3.72 5.39
CA ASN A 88 6.21 -3.81 6.32
C ASN A 88 5.10 -2.79 6.01
N GLU A 89 5.47 -1.61 5.51
CA GLU A 89 4.52 -0.55 5.17
C GLU A 89 3.98 -0.63 3.74
N LEU A 90 4.53 -1.53 2.89
CA LEU A 90 3.94 -1.79 1.57
C LEU A 90 2.56 -2.43 1.73
N PRO A 91 1.54 -1.99 0.96
CA PRO A 91 0.28 -2.71 0.84
C PRO A 91 0.49 -4.19 0.52
N PRO A 92 -0.34 -5.09 1.08
CA PRO A 92 -0.15 -6.54 0.96
C PRO A 92 -0.09 -7.06 -0.48
N ASP A 93 -0.89 -6.50 -1.38
CA ASP A 93 -0.91 -6.84 -2.81
C ASP A 93 0.38 -6.38 -3.51
N ASP A 94 0.83 -5.14 -3.31
CA ASP A 94 2.09 -4.63 -3.87
C ASP A 94 3.30 -5.39 -3.32
N ARG A 95 3.30 -5.68 -2.02
CA ARG A 95 4.32 -6.51 -1.36
C ARG A 95 4.36 -7.92 -1.95
N THR A 96 3.20 -8.50 -2.20
CA THR A 96 3.08 -9.83 -2.80
C THR A 96 3.54 -9.83 -4.25
N ALA A 97 3.17 -8.81 -5.03
CA ALA A 97 3.64 -8.64 -6.41
C ALA A 97 5.17 -8.54 -6.44
N PHE A 98 5.75 -7.68 -5.61
CA PHE A 98 7.20 -7.53 -5.49
C PHE A 98 7.90 -8.84 -5.10
N PHE A 99 7.37 -9.58 -4.11
CA PHE A 99 7.95 -10.87 -3.69
C PHE A 99 7.88 -11.93 -4.78
N SER A 100 6.87 -11.89 -5.65
CA SER A 100 6.70 -12.85 -6.74
C SER A 100 7.81 -12.78 -7.79
N GLU A 101 8.35 -11.60 -8.00
CA GLU A 101 9.44 -11.35 -8.96
C GLU A 101 10.82 -11.68 -8.39
N LEU A 102 10.95 -11.72 -7.05
CA LEU A 102 12.23 -11.94 -6.38
C LEU A 102 12.61 -13.41 -6.34
N HIS A 103 13.91 -13.67 -6.30
CA HIS A 103 14.45 -15.02 -6.08
C HIS A 103 14.02 -15.57 -4.72
N GLY A 104 13.55 -16.81 -4.65
CA GLY A 104 12.97 -17.42 -3.45
C GLY A 104 13.81 -17.32 -2.17
N ASP A 105 15.13 -17.31 -2.28
CA ASP A 105 16.04 -17.14 -1.12
C ASP A 105 16.04 -15.71 -0.57
N VAL A 106 15.78 -14.72 -1.43
CA VAL A 106 15.62 -13.31 -1.01
C VAL A 106 14.28 -13.13 -0.32
N VAL A 107 13.21 -13.67 -0.92
CA VAL A 107 11.86 -13.66 -0.33
C VAL A 107 11.86 -14.28 1.07
N LYS A 108 12.47 -15.45 1.26
CA LYS A 108 12.58 -16.09 2.57
C LYS A 108 13.23 -15.20 3.62
N LYS A 109 14.31 -14.51 3.27
CA LYS A 109 14.99 -13.57 4.18
C LYS A 109 14.10 -12.40 4.55
N MET A 110 13.36 -11.81 3.58
CA MET A 110 12.45 -10.70 3.82
C MET A 110 11.27 -11.13 4.69
N ILE A 111 10.64 -12.25 4.41
CA ILE A 111 9.54 -12.81 5.21
C ILE A 111 9.95 -13.04 6.68
N ILE A 112 11.18 -13.47 6.94
CA ILE A 112 11.67 -13.67 8.32
C ILE A 112 11.78 -12.34 9.09
N LEU A 113 12.04 -11.23 8.40
CA LEU A 113 12.14 -9.89 9.00
C LEU A 113 10.76 -9.26 9.30
N MET A 114 9.68 -9.80 8.74
CA MET A 114 8.33 -9.29 8.94
C MET A 114 7.77 -9.67 10.32
N PRO A 115 6.95 -8.81 10.94
CA PRO A 115 6.13 -9.16 12.09
C PRO A 115 5.24 -10.39 11.80
N GLN A 116 4.72 -11.03 12.85
CA GLN A 116 4.06 -12.33 12.72
C GLN A 116 2.77 -12.27 11.88
N GLU A 117 1.97 -11.22 12.04
CA GLU A 117 0.69 -11.09 11.35
C GLU A 117 0.92 -10.81 9.85
N GLU A 118 1.77 -9.84 9.52
CA GLU A 118 2.12 -9.47 8.14
C GLU A 118 2.82 -10.64 7.41
N ARG A 119 3.62 -11.42 8.13
CA ARG A 119 4.23 -12.65 7.59
C ARG A 119 3.18 -13.68 7.20
N LYS A 120 2.18 -13.89 8.08
CA LYS A 120 1.09 -14.83 7.84
C LYS A 120 0.27 -14.41 6.61
N GLU A 121 -0.02 -13.13 6.51
CA GLU A 121 -0.74 -12.53 5.40
C GLU A 121 0.02 -12.69 4.07
N ALA A 122 1.30 -12.26 4.03
CA ALA A 122 2.16 -12.42 2.86
C ALA A 122 2.23 -13.88 2.39
N LEU A 123 2.38 -14.84 3.32
CA LEU A 123 2.40 -16.26 2.99
C LEU A 123 1.04 -16.74 2.47
N THR A 124 -0.07 -16.18 2.95
CA THR A 124 -1.41 -16.52 2.45
C THR A 124 -1.59 -16.04 1.01
N LEU A 125 -1.25 -14.79 0.73
CA LEU A 125 -1.35 -14.22 -0.62
C LEU A 125 -0.42 -14.92 -1.61
N LEU A 126 0.82 -15.22 -1.22
CA LEU A 126 1.76 -16.00 -2.03
C LEU A 126 1.29 -17.45 -2.29
N GLY A 127 0.36 -17.95 -1.50
CA GLY A 127 -0.24 -19.27 -1.69
C GLY A 127 -1.27 -19.35 -2.81
N TYR A 128 -1.79 -18.20 -3.29
CA TYR A 128 -2.70 -18.19 -4.45
C TYR A 128 -1.93 -18.33 -5.77
N PRO A 129 -2.56 -18.90 -6.83
CA PRO A 129 -1.95 -18.94 -8.17
C PRO A 129 -1.57 -17.55 -8.67
N GLU A 130 -0.51 -17.46 -9.46
CA GLU A 130 -0.08 -16.19 -10.07
C GLU A 130 -1.20 -15.52 -10.86
N ASP A 131 -1.70 -15.17 -11.57
CA ASP A 131 -2.81 -14.55 -12.31
C ASP A 131 -4.20 -14.69 -11.66
N SER A 132 -4.31 -15.11 -10.40
CA SER A 132 -5.60 -15.24 -9.74
C SER A 132 -6.04 -13.97 -9.00
N VAL A 133 -7.35 -13.81 -8.79
CA VAL A 133 -7.94 -12.71 -8.00
C VAL A 133 -7.31 -12.66 -6.59
N GLY A 134 -7.09 -13.82 -5.96
CA GLY A 134 -6.47 -13.91 -4.64
C GLY A 134 -5.05 -13.37 -4.57
N ARG A 135 -4.32 -13.35 -5.71
CA ARG A 135 -2.98 -12.79 -5.80
C ARG A 135 -2.99 -11.26 -5.94
N LEU A 136 -4.07 -10.71 -6.47
CA LEU A 136 -4.25 -9.29 -6.76
C LEU A 136 -5.10 -8.57 -5.70
N MET A 137 -5.69 -9.30 -4.74
CA MET A 137 -6.53 -8.71 -3.71
C MET A 137 -5.71 -8.14 -2.55
N THR A 138 -6.23 -7.08 -1.93
CA THR A 138 -5.77 -6.62 -0.62
C THR A 138 -6.67 -7.19 0.48
N PRO A 139 -6.13 -7.72 1.59
CA PRO A 139 -6.90 -8.08 2.78
C PRO A 139 -7.21 -6.87 3.67
N ASP A 140 -6.66 -5.69 3.38
CA ASP A 140 -6.80 -4.48 4.17
C ASP A 140 -8.11 -3.74 3.86
N TYR A 141 -9.22 -4.35 4.27
CA TYR A 141 -10.57 -3.81 4.09
C TYR A 141 -11.30 -3.66 5.42
N VAL A 142 -12.37 -2.82 5.42
CA VAL A 142 -13.26 -2.73 6.57
C VAL A 142 -14.53 -3.53 6.30
N ALA A 143 -14.88 -4.41 7.24
CA ALA A 143 -16.14 -5.13 7.22
C ALA A 143 -16.97 -4.83 8.47
N VAL A 144 -18.28 -4.70 8.29
CA VAL A 144 -19.25 -4.50 9.36
C VAL A 144 -20.29 -5.63 9.34
N LYS A 145 -20.98 -5.81 10.46
CA LYS A 145 -22.05 -6.81 10.54
C LYS A 145 -23.40 -6.23 10.13
N GLN A 146 -24.23 -7.03 9.49
CA GLN A 146 -25.56 -6.62 9.04
C GLN A 146 -26.49 -6.15 10.19
N ASP A 147 -26.28 -6.63 11.41
CA ASP A 147 -27.04 -6.28 12.60
C ASP A 147 -26.58 -5.00 13.31
N TYR A 148 -25.46 -4.41 12.87
CA TYR A 148 -25.02 -3.11 13.38
C TYR A 148 -25.99 -2.02 12.98
N THR A 149 -26.09 -1.00 13.84
CA THR A 149 -26.64 0.29 13.42
C THR A 149 -25.58 1.10 12.66
N VAL A 150 -26.01 2.09 11.90
CA VAL A 150 -25.12 3.06 11.23
C VAL A 150 -24.15 3.69 12.24
N GLY A 151 -24.62 4.06 13.44
CA GLY A 151 -23.76 4.59 14.50
C GLY A 151 -22.66 3.61 14.90
N GLN A 152 -23.01 2.34 15.12
CA GLN A 152 -22.04 1.29 15.45
C GLN A 152 -21.06 1.01 14.31
N ALA A 153 -21.55 1.03 13.06
CA ALA A 153 -20.69 0.86 11.89
C ALA A 153 -19.68 2.01 11.75
N LEU A 154 -20.10 3.25 11.93
CA LEU A 154 -19.20 4.41 11.90
C LEU A 154 -18.13 4.35 13.00
N ASP A 155 -18.49 3.93 14.20
CA ASP A 155 -17.53 3.77 15.29
C ASP A 155 -16.54 2.63 14.99
N HIS A 156 -17.00 1.54 14.38
CA HIS A 156 -16.17 0.44 13.91
C HIS A 156 -15.17 0.91 12.83
N ILE A 157 -15.66 1.64 11.81
CA ILE A 157 -14.84 2.19 10.74
C ILE A 157 -13.77 3.15 11.30
N ARG A 158 -14.13 4.05 12.22
CA ARG A 158 -13.16 4.96 12.85
C ARG A 158 -12.06 4.24 13.62
N LYS A 159 -12.39 3.10 14.21
CA LYS A 159 -11.45 2.31 15.01
C LYS A 159 -10.51 1.46 14.17
N TYR A 160 -11.02 0.82 13.13
CA TYR A 160 -10.31 -0.21 12.36
C TYR A 160 -9.97 0.20 10.91
N GLY A 161 -10.56 1.28 10.39
CA GLY A 161 -10.34 1.72 9.01
C GLY A 161 -9.09 2.55 8.76
N LYS A 162 -8.24 2.75 9.79
CA LYS A 162 -7.01 3.54 9.62
C LYS A 162 -5.97 2.82 8.77
N ASP A 163 -5.94 1.50 8.87
CA ASP A 163 -4.97 0.64 8.23
C ASP A 163 -5.54 -0.02 6.95
N SER A 164 -6.75 0.38 6.55
CA SER A 164 -7.38 -0.13 5.32
C SER A 164 -6.91 0.63 4.10
N GLU A 165 -6.73 -0.07 2.98
CA GLU A 165 -6.35 0.51 1.68
C GLU A 165 -7.35 1.60 1.23
N THR A 166 -8.63 1.33 1.43
CA THR A 166 -9.71 2.30 1.20
C THR A 166 -10.89 2.07 2.15
N ILE A 167 -11.65 3.13 2.43
CA ILE A 167 -12.92 3.07 3.15
C ILE A 167 -14.10 3.51 2.28
N ASP A 168 -13.91 3.67 0.99
CA ASP A 168 -14.98 4.12 0.07
C ASP A 168 -16.12 3.11 -0.01
N VAL A 169 -15.78 1.82 0.10
CA VAL A 169 -16.70 0.70 0.15
C VAL A 169 -16.52 -0.04 1.47
N ILE A 170 -17.62 -0.30 2.15
CA ILE A 170 -17.66 -1.05 3.41
C ILE A 170 -18.35 -2.39 3.14
N TYR A 171 -17.67 -3.47 3.43
CA TYR A 171 -18.21 -4.81 3.23
C TYR A 171 -19.12 -5.22 4.38
N VAL A 172 -20.22 -5.90 4.06
CA VAL A 172 -21.15 -6.44 5.06
C VAL A 172 -20.95 -7.95 5.14
N ILE A 173 -20.67 -8.43 6.34
CA ILE A 173 -20.43 -9.85 6.62
C ILE A 173 -21.44 -10.39 7.64
N ASP A 174 -21.66 -11.70 7.60
CA ASP A 174 -22.38 -12.41 8.65
C ASP A 174 -21.48 -12.69 9.87
N ASN A 175 -22.03 -13.40 10.87
CA ASN A 175 -21.28 -13.79 12.06
C ASN A 175 -20.20 -14.86 11.80
N GLY A 176 -20.24 -15.53 10.67
CA GLY A 176 -19.24 -16.49 10.19
C GLY A 176 -18.14 -15.88 9.35
N GLY A 177 -18.24 -14.57 9.03
CA GLY A 177 -17.31 -13.87 8.15
C GLY A 177 -17.62 -14.04 6.65
N VAL A 178 -18.80 -14.54 6.30
CA VAL A 178 -19.23 -14.65 4.89
C VAL A 178 -19.70 -13.30 4.39
N LEU A 179 -19.19 -12.90 3.24
CA LEU A 179 -19.58 -11.66 2.56
C LEU A 179 -21.05 -11.73 2.12
N LEU A 180 -21.84 -10.74 2.54
CA LEU A 180 -23.27 -10.63 2.24
C LEU A 180 -23.56 -9.54 1.21
N ASP A 181 -22.88 -8.38 1.35
CA ASP A 181 -23.10 -7.23 0.50
C ASP A 181 -21.97 -6.21 0.64
N ASP A 182 -22.01 -5.16 -0.15
CA ASP A 182 -21.16 -3.99 -0.03
C ASP A 182 -21.97 -2.70 0.01
N ILE A 183 -21.53 -1.70 0.78
CA ILE A 183 -22.22 -0.42 0.95
C ILE A 183 -21.21 0.70 0.79
N ARG A 184 -21.52 1.70 -0.02
CA ARG A 184 -20.68 2.88 -0.13
C ARG A 184 -20.70 3.68 1.16
N ILE A 185 -19.53 4.13 1.61
CA ILE A 185 -19.40 4.95 2.83
C ILE A 185 -20.35 6.16 2.81
N ARG A 186 -20.61 6.75 1.65
CA ARG A 186 -21.55 7.85 1.47
C ARG A 186 -22.96 7.51 1.98
N GLU A 187 -23.45 6.30 1.73
CA GLU A 187 -24.79 5.87 2.15
C GLU A 187 -24.85 5.73 3.67
N ILE A 188 -23.79 5.22 4.27
CA ILE A 188 -23.65 5.12 5.73
C ILE A 188 -23.63 6.52 6.37
N ILE A 189 -22.83 7.46 5.83
CA ILE A 189 -22.70 8.83 6.37
C ILE A 189 -24.02 9.61 6.28
N LEU A 190 -24.79 9.42 5.21
CA LEU A 190 -26.03 10.15 4.97
C LEU A 190 -27.25 9.54 5.68
N SER A 191 -27.12 8.35 6.27
CA SER A 191 -28.19 7.67 6.99
C SER A 191 -28.22 8.10 8.46
N VAL A 192 -29.39 7.96 9.09
CA VAL A 192 -29.51 8.24 10.52
C VAL A 192 -28.85 7.16 11.36
N PRO A 193 -28.27 7.50 12.52
CA PRO A 193 -27.46 6.56 13.32
C PRO A 193 -28.18 5.28 13.77
N GLU A 194 -29.50 5.32 13.89
CA GLU A 194 -30.35 4.21 14.34
C GLU A 194 -30.70 3.21 13.23
N THR A 195 -30.49 3.58 11.95
CA THR A 195 -30.75 2.71 10.80
C THR A 195 -29.88 1.46 10.89
N LYS A 196 -30.42 0.30 10.59
CA LYS A 196 -29.67 -0.95 10.53
C LYS A 196 -28.88 -1.02 9.21
N ILE A 197 -27.67 -1.59 9.28
CA ILE A 197 -26.86 -1.86 8.07
C ILE A 197 -27.63 -2.77 7.11
N ALA A 198 -28.37 -3.75 7.62
CA ALA A 198 -29.22 -4.62 6.80
C ALA A 198 -30.28 -3.84 5.96
N ASP A 199 -30.74 -2.68 6.42
CA ASP A 199 -31.71 -1.84 5.70
C ASP A 199 -31.07 -1.03 4.55
N LEU A 200 -29.73 -0.93 4.52
CA LEU A 200 -28.95 -0.25 3.49
C LEU A 200 -28.45 -1.23 2.41
N MET A 201 -28.54 -2.53 2.63
CA MET A 201 -28.12 -3.55 1.67
C MET A 201 -29.05 -3.56 0.46
N ASP A 202 -28.48 -3.61 -0.74
CA ASP A 202 -29.25 -3.73 -1.98
C ASP A 202 -29.33 -5.19 -2.51
N ASN A 203 -28.59 -6.09 -1.88
CA ASN A 203 -28.49 -7.51 -2.19
C ASN A 203 -28.06 -7.78 -3.65
N ARG A 204 -27.21 -6.94 -4.22
CA ARG A 204 -26.66 -7.03 -5.57
C ARG A 204 -25.17 -7.29 -5.59
N LEU A 205 -24.70 -8.08 -4.66
CA LEU A 205 -23.28 -8.41 -4.53
C LEU A 205 -22.72 -8.99 -5.85
N ILE A 206 -21.62 -8.38 -6.30
CA ILE A 206 -20.77 -8.95 -7.36
C ILE A 206 -19.47 -9.39 -6.69
N ALA A 207 -19.20 -10.67 -6.67
CA ALA A 207 -17.98 -11.23 -6.07
C ALA A 207 -17.29 -12.17 -7.06
N LEU A 208 -15.96 -12.18 -6.99
CA LEU A 208 -15.10 -13.12 -7.72
C LEU A 208 -14.59 -14.18 -6.75
N ASN A 209 -14.23 -15.34 -7.26
CA ASN A 209 -13.54 -16.33 -6.44
C ASN A 209 -12.04 -16.00 -6.40
N ALA A 210 -11.39 -16.17 -5.27
CA ALA A 210 -9.96 -15.90 -5.12
C ALA A 210 -9.06 -16.76 -6.03
N PHE A 211 -9.56 -17.87 -6.53
CA PHE A 211 -8.85 -18.77 -7.44
C PHE A 211 -9.21 -18.57 -8.94
N ASP A 212 -10.10 -17.60 -9.26
CA ASP A 212 -10.45 -17.26 -10.65
C ASP A 212 -9.29 -16.54 -11.36
#